data_40c1d4025f96aeb0365e737296200de0
#
_entry.id   40c1d4025f96aeb0365e737296200de0
#
_cell.length_a   1.000
_cell.length_b   1.000
_cell.length_c   1.000
_cell.angle_alpha   90.00
_cell.angle_beta   90.00
_cell.angle_gamma   90.00
#
_symmetry.space_group_name_H-M   'P 1'
#
loop_
_entity.id
_entity.type
_entity.pdbx_description
1 polymer ?
#
loop_
_entity_poly.entity_id
_entity_poly.type
_entity_poly.pdbx_seq_one_letter_code
_entity_poly.pdbx_strand_id
1 'polypeptide(L)' 'MVFEKVRAIICDQLEVDEDIVTLDAVLLEDLGADSIDLADLVMTLEDEFDMEISDEELENIRTVADIVKFIEEN' A
#
# COMPACT_ATOMS: atom_id res chain seq x y z
N MET A 1 -14.79 -2.15 1.45
CA MET A 1 -14.06 -2.05 0.17
C MET A 1 -12.55 -2.17 0.41
N VAL A 2 -11.86 -2.76 -0.54
CA VAL A 2 -10.41 -2.95 -0.43
C VAL A 2 -9.67 -1.62 -0.26
N PHE A 3 -10.04 -0.63 -1.05
CA PHE A 3 -9.38 0.68 -0.98
C PHE A 3 -9.46 1.28 0.43
N GLU A 4 -10.60 1.20 1.06
CA GLU A 4 -10.78 1.78 2.41
C GLU A 4 -9.86 1.10 3.43
N LYS A 5 -9.73 -0.21 3.35
CA LYS A 5 -8.82 -0.95 4.24
C LYS A 5 -7.37 -0.61 3.96
N VAL A 6 -7.02 -0.54 2.69
CA VAL A 6 -5.66 -0.18 2.28
C VAL A 6 -5.33 1.22 2.77
N ARG A 7 -6.24 2.17 2.58
CA ARG A 7 -6.04 3.55 3.04
C ARG A 7 -5.81 3.61 4.54
N ALA A 8 -6.65 2.89 5.30
CA ALA A 8 -6.53 2.88 6.76
C ALA A 8 -5.18 2.33 7.19
N ILE A 9 -4.71 1.27 6.56
CA ILE A 9 -3.42 0.66 6.86
C ILE A 9 -2.28 1.63 6.53
N ILE A 10 -2.36 2.28 5.37
CA ILE A 10 -1.35 3.26 4.96
C ILE A 10 -1.28 4.43 5.93
N CYS A 11 -2.43 4.96 6.32
CA CYS A 11 -2.48 6.06 7.26
C CYS A 11 -1.85 5.70 8.59
N ASP A 12 -2.11 4.49 9.07
CA ASP A 12 -1.56 4.01 10.33
C ASP A 12 -0.05 3.78 10.23
N GLN A 13 0.41 3.14 9.16
CA GLN A 13 1.81 2.78 9.00
C GLN A 13 2.70 3.98 8.68
N LEU A 14 2.23 4.88 7.85
CA LEU A 14 3.01 6.03 7.40
C LEU A 14 2.68 7.31 8.17
N GLU A 15 1.70 7.27 9.04
CA GLU A 15 1.26 8.42 9.84
C GLU A 15 0.91 9.62 8.97
N VAL A 16 0.09 9.37 7.95
CA VAL A 16 -0.37 10.41 7.01
C VAL A 16 -1.88 10.51 7.07
N ASP A 17 -2.39 11.64 6.59
CA ASP A 17 -3.84 11.89 6.58
C ASP A 17 -4.53 11.15 5.44
N GLU A 18 -5.78 10.77 5.67
CA GLU A 18 -6.59 10.10 4.65
C GLU A 18 -6.73 10.94 3.39
N ASP A 19 -6.74 12.25 3.54
CA ASP A 19 -6.95 13.19 2.42
C ASP A 19 -5.89 13.04 1.32
N ILE A 20 -4.68 12.65 1.68
CA ILE A 20 -3.62 12.51 0.69
C ILE A 20 -3.47 11.07 0.18
N VAL A 21 -4.19 10.13 0.78
CA VAL A 21 -4.15 8.73 0.34
C VAL A 21 -5.25 8.49 -0.69
N THR A 22 -4.93 8.84 -1.92
CA THR A 22 -5.85 8.66 -3.05
C THR A 22 -5.32 7.52 -3.94
N LEU A 23 -6.13 7.04 -4.86
CA LEU A 23 -5.70 5.99 -5.76
C LEU A 23 -4.48 6.39 -6.59
N ASP A 24 -4.38 7.67 -6.93
CA ASP A 24 -3.27 8.18 -7.72
C ASP A 24 -2.02 8.50 -6.91
N ALA A 25 -2.11 8.45 -5.59
CA ALA A 25 -0.97 8.80 -4.73
C ALA A 25 0.18 7.84 -4.94
N VAL A 26 1.37 8.40 -5.18
CA VAL A 26 2.60 7.62 -5.33
C VAL A 26 3.19 7.44 -3.94
N LEU A 27 3.38 6.18 -3.54
CA LEU A 27 3.80 5.85 -2.18
C LEU A 27 5.10 6.53 -1.76
N LEU A 28 6.09 6.53 -2.62
CA LEU A 28 7.40 7.10 -2.29
C LEU A 28 7.41 8.62 -2.37
N GLU A 29 6.76 9.19 -3.36
CA GLU A 29 6.80 10.64 -3.60
C GLU A 29 5.72 11.42 -2.88
N ASP A 30 4.49 10.94 -2.95
CA ASP A 30 3.36 11.67 -2.37
C ASP A 30 3.15 11.38 -0.90
N LEU A 31 3.40 10.15 -0.48
CA LEU A 31 3.19 9.72 0.90
C LEU A 31 4.47 9.69 1.72
N GLY A 32 5.60 9.92 1.08
CA GLY A 32 6.88 10.01 1.76
C GLY A 32 7.42 8.69 2.31
N ALA A 33 6.94 7.57 1.79
CA ALA A 33 7.42 6.26 2.23
C ALA A 33 8.80 5.98 1.63
N ASP A 34 9.70 5.41 2.42
CA ASP A 34 10.97 4.94 1.87
C ASP A 34 10.90 3.41 1.69
N SER A 35 12.01 2.79 1.30
CA SER A 35 12.04 1.36 1.04
C SER A 35 11.68 0.53 2.28
N ILE A 36 12.11 0.98 3.45
CA ILE A 36 11.82 0.28 4.70
C ILE A 36 10.34 0.40 5.04
N ASP A 37 9.80 1.61 4.90
CA ASP A 37 8.38 1.85 5.15
C ASP A 37 7.51 1.01 4.22
N LEU A 38 7.91 0.92 2.96
CA LEU A 38 7.17 0.15 1.97
C LEU A 38 7.20 -1.34 2.31
N ALA A 39 8.35 -1.86 2.74
CA ALA A 39 8.48 -3.26 3.13
C ALA A 39 7.57 -3.58 4.33
N ASP A 40 7.56 -2.70 5.33
CA ASP A 40 6.69 -2.87 6.50
C ASP A 40 5.22 -2.82 6.11
N LEU A 41 4.88 -1.89 5.23
CA LEU A 41 3.50 -1.76 4.75
C LEU A 41 3.05 -3.03 4.04
N VAL A 42 3.91 -3.57 3.17
CA VAL A 42 3.61 -4.79 2.43
C VAL A 42 3.38 -5.96 3.38
N MET A 43 4.21 -6.10 4.42
CA MET A 43 4.05 -7.16 5.40
C MET A 43 2.71 -7.05 6.13
N THR A 44 2.30 -5.84 6.47
CA THR A 44 1.02 -5.61 7.12
C THR A 44 -0.13 -5.98 6.18
N LEU A 45 -0.02 -5.62 4.91
CA LEU A 45 -1.02 -5.95 3.91
C LEU A 45 -1.13 -7.47 3.70
N GLU A 46 0.00 -8.15 3.69
CA GLU A 46 0.01 -9.62 3.55
C GLU A 46 -0.74 -10.29 4.69
N ASP A 47 -0.53 -9.81 5.92
CA ASP A 47 -1.21 -10.33 7.08
C ASP A 47 -2.69 -10.02 7.07
N GLU A 48 -3.04 -8.79 6.71
CA GLU A 48 -4.43 -8.33 6.76
C GLU A 48 -5.30 -9.02 5.71
N PHE A 49 -4.75 -9.24 4.53
CA PHE A 49 -5.48 -9.84 3.42
C PHE A 49 -5.14 -11.32 3.18
N ASP A 50 -4.32 -11.89 4.06
CA ASP A 50 -3.93 -13.30 4.00
C ASP A 50 -3.41 -13.69 2.61
N MET A 51 -2.40 -12.96 2.14
CA MET A 51 -1.82 -13.16 0.82
C MET A 51 -0.32 -12.93 0.85
N GLU A 52 0.36 -13.30 -0.21
CA GLU A 52 1.80 -13.11 -0.35
C GLU A 52 2.10 -12.19 -1.53
N ILE A 53 3.05 -11.28 -1.32
CA ILE A 53 3.51 -10.37 -2.37
C ILE A 53 5.00 -10.64 -2.58
N SER A 54 5.36 -11.08 -3.79
CA SER A 54 6.76 -11.36 -4.11
C SER A 54 7.53 -10.06 -4.33
N ASP A 55 8.86 -10.16 -4.26
CA ASP A 55 9.71 -8.99 -4.51
C ASP A 55 9.49 -8.42 -5.90
N GLU A 56 9.26 -9.30 -6.86
CA GLU A 56 9.00 -8.92 -8.23
C GLU A 56 7.71 -8.11 -8.36
N GLU A 57 6.67 -8.57 -7.67
CA GLU A 57 5.39 -7.87 -7.66
C GLU A 57 5.51 -6.53 -6.92
N LEU A 58 6.29 -6.51 -5.86
CA LEU A 58 6.52 -5.30 -5.09
C LEU A 58 7.16 -4.21 -5.96
N GLU A 59 8.06 -4.58 -6.84
CA GLU A 59 8.71 -3.62 -7.74
C GLU A 59 7.73 -2.92 -8.67
N ASN A 60 6.60 -3.55 -8.94
CA ASN A 60 5.56 -2.98 -9.80
C ASN A 60 4.56 -2.13 -9.05
N ILE A 61 4.62 -2.12 -7.74
CA ILE A 61 3.72 -1.33 -6.91
C ILE A 61 4.30 0.07 -6.71
N ARG A 62 3.63 1.07 -7.25
CA ARG A 62 4.04 2.47 -7.15
C ARG A 62 3.00 3.33 -6.48
N THR A 63 1.74 3.08 -6.78
CA THR A 63 0.62 3.89 -6.30
C THR A 63 -0.29 3.07 -5.40
N VAL A 64 -1.18 3.76 -4.71
CA VAL A 64 -2.22 3.12 -3.90
C VAL A 64 -3.10 2.24 -4.80
N ALA A 65 -3.40 2.72 -6.01
CA ALA A 65 -4.21 1.97 -6.97
C ALA A 65 -3.55 0.63 -7.31
N ASP A 66 -2.23 0.60 -7.45
CA ASP A 66 -1.51 -0.63 -7.74
C ASP A 66 -1.71 -1.67 -6.63
N ILE A 67 -1.67 -1.22 -5.39
CA ILE A 67 -1.90 -2.10 -4.23
C ILE A 67 -3.33 -2.64 -4.25
N VAL A 68 -4.29 -1.76 -4.44
CA VAL A 68 -5.71 -2.14 -4.46
C VAL A 68 -5.98 -3.15 -5.57
N LYS A 69 -5.45 -2.85 -6.75
CA LYS A 69 -5.61 -3.73 -7.90
C LYS A 69 -5.00 -5.11 -7.64
N PHE A 70 -3.81 -5.14 -7.07
CA PHE A 70 -3.14 -6.41 -6.75
C PHE A 70 -4.00 -7.25 -5.81
N ILE A 71 -4.52 -6.64 -4.77
CA ILE A 71 -5.36 -7.33 -3.78
C ILE A 71 -6.65 -7.83 -4.41
N GLU A 72 -7.30 -7.00 -5.24
CA GLU A 72 -8.56 -7.37 -5.88
C GLU A 72 -8.40 -8.49 -6.89
N GLU A 73 -7.25 -8.62 -7.52
CA GLU A 73 -6.98 -9.65 -8.52
C GLU A 73 -6.46 -10.95 -7.91
N ASN A 74 -6.20 -10.95 -6.64
CA ASN A 74 -5.76 -12.14 -5.90
C ASN A 74 -6.84 -12.62 -4.89
#